data_69fb6d44da4b5f799173957149f2a867
#
_entry.id   69fb6d44da4b5f799173957149f2a867
#
_cell.length_a   1.000
_cell.length_b   1.000
_cell.length_c   1.000
_cell.angle_alpha   90.00
_cell.angle_beta   90.00
_cell.angle_gamma   90.00
#
_symmetry.space_group_name_H-M   'P 1'
#
loop_
_entity.id
_entity.type
_entity.pdbx_description
1 polymer ?
#
loop_
_entity_poly.entity_id
_entity_poly.type
_entity_poly.pdbx_seq_one_letter_code
_entity_poly.pdbx_strand_id
1 'polypeptide(L)'
;MRERLGAARICGPLLASEESGQATVESAIVMLFVMVLILLLAQGAMVVRDKVAVIHATRDAAREASVGSSQARIEEIVGRTVPHAHVHIQRGGQVGAPVTVEVIVHESTSMPIIGPLIPDFNLSEHLTMRTER
;
A
#
# COMPACT_ATOMS: atom_id res chain seq x y z
N MET A 1 50.75 -63.46 -23.96
CA MET A 1 50.94 -63.34 -22.54
C MET A 1 51.35 -61.91 -22.22
N ARG A 2 50.50 -61.14 -21.71
CA ARG A 2 50.61 -59.96 -20.83
C ARG A 2 49.39 -59.07 -20.96
N GLU A 3 48.58 -59.19 -19.96
CA GLU A 3 47.42 -58.30 -19.63
C GLU A 3 47.89 -56.84 -19.60
N ARG A 4 47.04 -55.98 -20.11
CA ARG A 4 47.03 -54.58 -19.72
C ARG A 4 45.69 -54.28 -19.12
N LEU A 5 45.66 -54.32 -17.82
CA LEU A 5 44.57 -53.89 -16.97
C LEU A 5 44.23 -52.44 -17.27
N GLY A 6 42.96 -52.22 -17.47
CA GLY A 6 42.35 -50.92 -17.64
C GLY A 6 42.49 -50.03 -16.42
N ALA A 7 42.97 -48.85 -16.62
CA ALA A 7 42.78 -47.74 -15.69
C ALA A 7 41.33 -47.29 -15.83
N ALA A 8 40.51 -47.77 -14.90
CA ALA A 8 39.14 -47.32 -14.76
C ALA A 8 39.11 -45.79 -14.48
N ARG A 9 38.43 -45.07 -15.33
CA ARG A 9 38.11 -43.66 -15.17
C ARG A 9 37.15 -43.48 -13.99
N ILE A 10 37.69 -43.13 -12.84
CA ILE A 10 36.92 -42.70 -11.68
C ILE A 10 37.00 -41.16 -11.63
N CYS A 11 36.41 -40.50 -12.59
CA CYS A 11 36.35 -39.04 -12.57
C CYS A 11 35.08 -38.51 -13.27
N GLY A 12 33.92 -39.02 -12.84
CA GLY A 12 32.66 -38.60 -13.48
C GLY A 12 31.50 -38.14 -12.59
N PRO A 13 31.41 -38.48 -11.30
CA PRO A 13 30.24 -38.02 -10.54
C PRO A 13 30.47 -36.77 -9.65
N LEU A 14 31.72 -36.36 -9.38
CA LEU A 14 31.96 -35.29 -8.41
C LEU A 14 31.71 -33.89 -8.96
N LEU A 15 31.91 -33.66 -10.25
CA LEU A 15 31.69 -32.33 -10.86
C LEU A 15 30.20 -32.01 -11.06
N ALA A 16 29.38 -33.02 -11.32
CA ALA A 16 27.93 -32.82 -11.48
C ALA A 16 27.20 -32.45 -10.18
N SER A 17 27.77 -32.81 -9.02
CA SER A 17 27.18 -32.47 -7.73
C SER A 17 27.47 -31.02 -7.28
N GLU A 18 28.57 -30.43 -7.73
CA GLU A 18 28.92 -29.04 -7.45
C GLU A 18 28.06 -28.07 -8.24
N GLU A 19 27.81 -28.35 -9.53
CA GLU A 19 26.93 -27.52 -10.37
C GLU A 19 25.49 -27.54 -9.91
N SER A 20 24.96 -28.65 -9.41
CA SER A 20 23.62 -28.73 -8.86
C SER A 20 23.48 -27.96 -7.54
N GLY A 21 24.54 -27.93 -6.71
CA GLY A 21 24.58 -27.12 -5.50
C GLY A 21 24.60 -25.62 -5.77
N GLN A 22 25.31 -25.16 -6.77
CA GLN A 22 25.37 -23.76 -7.17
C GLN A 22 24.00 -23.27 -7.70
N ALA A 23 23.34 -24.05 -8.54
CA ALA A 23 22.01 -23.71 -9.07
C ALA A 23 20.93 -23.58 -7.95
N THR A 24 21.00 -24.39 -6.91
CA THR A 24 20.08 -24.30 -5.78
C THR A 24 20.32 -23.05 -4.94
N VAL A 25 21.56 -22.64 -4.73
CA VAL A 25 21.88 -21.39 -4.01
C VAL A 25 21.43 -20.17 -4.82
N GLU A 26 21.67 -20.15 -6.12
CA GLU A 26 21.22 -19.08 -7.00
C GLU A 26 19.68 -18.96 -6.99
N SER A 27 18.98 -20.09 -7.10
CA SER A 27 17.52 -20.12 -7.02
C SER A 27 16.99 -19.64 -5.67
N ALA A 28 17.65 -19.97 -4.56
CA ALA A 28 17.27 -19.51 -3.23
C ALA A 28 17.40 -17.99 -3.09
N ILE A 29 18.47 -17.40 -3.64
CA ILE A 29 18.66 -15.94 -3.63
C ILE A 29 17.60 -15.26 -4.49
N VAL A 30 17.34 -15.75 -5.70
CA VAL A 30 16.30 -15.20 -6.58
C VAL A 30 14.93 -15.27 -5.90
N MET A 31 14.60 -16.40 -5.25
CA MET A 31 13.32 -16.56 -4.54
C MET A 31 13.14 -15.55 -3.42
N LEU A 32 14.23 -15.22 -2.70
CA LEU A 32 14.20 -14.17 -1.68
C LEU A 32 13.82 -12.80 -2.28
N PHE A 33 14.45 -12.42 -3.40
CA PHE A 33 14.13 -11.16 -4.08
C PHE A 33 12.69 -11.15 -4.61
N VAL A 34 12.22 -12.24 -5.19
CA VAL A 34 10.83 -12.37 -5.65
C VAL A 34 9.85 -12.22 -4.48
N MET A 35 10.14 -12.83 -3.34
CA MET A 35 9.30 -12.72 -2.15
C MET A 35 9.23 -11.28 -1.64
N VAL A 36 10.36 -10.59 -1.56
CA VAL A 36 10.42 -9.17 -1.18
C VAL A 36 9.63 -8.31 -2.17
N LEU A 37 9.77 -8.56 -3.47
CA LEU A 37 9.02 -7.85 -4.51
C LEU A 37 7.51 -8.03 -4.34
N ILE A 38 7.04 -9.26 -4.10
CA ILE A 38 5.62 -9.54 -3.88
C ILE A 38 5.09 -8.78 -2.64
N LEU A 39 5.87 -8.76 -1.56
CA LEU A 39 5.51 -8.01 -0.35
C LEU A 39 5.41 -6.50 -0.63
N LEU A 40 6.34 -5.93 -1.37
CA LEU A 40 6.31 -4.51 -1.77
C LEU A 40 5.08 -4.19 -2.62
N LEU A 41 4.73 -5.04 -3.58
CA LEU A 41 3.54 -4.86 -4.41
C LEU A 41 2.25 -4.95 -3.59
N ALA A 42 2.17 -5.90 -2.67
CA ALA A 42 1.01 -6.04 -1.78
C ALA A 42 0.83 -4.80 -0.88
N GLN A 43 1.92 -4.26 -0.35
CA GLN A 43 1.89 -3.04 0.44
C GLN A 43 1.50 -1.82 -0.39
N GLY A 44 2.03 -1.67 -1.60
CA GLY A 44 1.62 -0.60 -2.52
C GLY A 44 0.11 -0.65 -2.83
N ALA A 45 -0.45 -1.84 -3.00
CA ALA A 45 -1.88 -2.02 -3.23
C ALA A 45 -2.73 -1.57 -2.03
N MET A 46 -2.27 -1.78 -0.80
CA MET A 46 -2.95 -1.29 0.41
C MET A 46 -2.99 0.24 0.45
N VAL A 47 -1.87 0.92 0.20
CA VAL A 47 -1.82 2.39 0.16
C VAL A 47 -2.78 2.96 -0.90
N VAL A 48 -2.83 2.36 -2.09
CA VAL A 48 -3.77 2.80 -3.14
C VAL A 48 -5.22 2.60 -2.71
N ARG A 49 -5.55 1.48 -2.08
CA ARG A 49 -6.88 1.22 -1.54
C ARG A 49 -7.31 2.28 -0.52
N ASP A 50 -6.43 2.62 0.42
CA ASP A 50 -6.72 3.59 1.47
C ASP A 50 -6.90 5.00 0.88
N LYS A 51 -6.08 5.37 -0.11
CA LYS A 51 -6.27 6.62 -0.85
C LYS A 51 -7.62 6.69 -1.56
N VAL A 52 -8.04 5.62 -2.21
CA VAL A 52 -9.36 5.54 -2.87
C VAL A 52 -10.48 5.68 -1.84
N ALA A 53 -10.36 5.06 -0.67
CA ALA A 53 -11.33 5.19 0.41
C ALA A 53 -11.46 6.64 0.91
N VAL A 54 -10.34 7.35 1.09
CA VAL A 54 -10.32 8.78 1.47
C VAL A 54 -11.02 9.64 0.41
N ILE A 55 -10.74 9.43 -0.89
CA ILE A 55 -11.38 10.15 -1.99
C ILE A 55 -12.90 9.96 -1.97
N HIS A 56 -13.39 8.73 -1.76
CA HIS A 56 -14.83 8.46 -1.66
C HIS A 56 -15.43 9.14 -0.43
N ALA A 57 -14.80 9.02 0.74
CA ALA A 57 -15.26 9.66 1.96
C ALA A 57 -15.33 11.19 1.81
N THR A 58 -14.36 11.81 1.17
CA THR A 58 -14.35 13.27 0.91
C THR A 58 -15.49 13.69 -0.02
N ARG A 59 -15.81 12.90 -1.04
CA ARG A 59 -16.95 13.18 -1.94
C ARG A 59 -18.28 13.09 -1.21
N ASP A 60 -18.48 12.06 -0.40
CA ASP A 60 -19.70 11.88 0.38
C ASP A 60 -19.85 13.01 1.42
N ALA A 61 -18.77 13.35 2.10
CA ALA A 61 -18.71 14.46 3.05
C ALA A 61 -19.04 15.81 2.39
N ALA A 62 -18.49 16.10 1.20
CA ALA A 62 -18.73 17.34 0.47
C ALA A 62 -20.20 17.45 0.01
N ARG A 63 -20.78 16.35 -0.46
CA ARG A 63 -22.21 16.29 -0.83
C ARG A 63 -23.10 16.57 0.38
N GLU A 64 -22.82 15.95 1.52
CA GLU A 64 -23.57 16.17 2.75
C GLU A 64 -23.38 17.60 3.28
N ALA A 65 -22.19 18.16 3.15
CA ALA A 65 -21.91 19.55 3.53
C ALA A 65 -22.66 20.55 2.65
N SER A 66 -22.87 20.27 1.36
CA SER A 66 -23.57 21.14 0.42
C SER A 66 -25.05 21.30 0.74
N VAL A 67 -25.68 20.29 1.33
CA VAL A 67 -27.09 20.34 1.77
C VAL A 67 -27.26 20.89 3.20
N GLY A 68 -26.19 21.36 3.82
CA GLY A 68 -26.24 22.04 5.12
C GLY A 68 -26.22 21.12 6.34
N SER A 69 -25.84 19.86 6.20
CA SER A 69 -25.75 18.92 7.32
C SER A 69 -24.78 19.37 8.40
N SER A 70 -25.04 18.93 9.64
CA SER A 70 -24.18 19.23 10.78
C SER A 70 -22.80 18.57 10.65
N GLN A 71 -21.78 19.18 11.25
CA GLN A 71 -20.44 18.64 11.27
C GLN A 71 -20.40 17.21 11.86
N ALA A 72 -21.11 16.96 12.96
CA ALA A 72 -21.17 15.65 13.59
C ALA A 72 -21.72 14.55 12.64
N ARG A 73 -22.69 14.91 11.79
CA ARG A 73 -23.23 13.98 10.79
C ARG A 73 -22.21 13.65 9.71
N ILE A 74 -21.45 14.64 9.27
CA ILE A 74 -20.41 14.46 8.25
C ILE A 74 -19.27 13.60 8.81
N GLU A 75 -18.83 13.87 10.04
CA GLU A 75 -17.83 13.07 10.73
C GLU A 75 -18.27 11.62 10.90
N GLU A 76 -19.55 11.38 11.20
CA GLU A 76 -20.11 10.03 11.29
C GLU A 76 -20.03 9.28 9.95
N ILE A 77 -20.37 9.95 8.84
CA ILE A 77 -20.35 9.36 7.50
C ILE A 77 -18.91 9.03 7.09
N VAL A 78 -18.00 9.97 7.29
CA VAL A 78 -16.57 9.75 6.99
C VAL A 78 -15.98 8.63 7.85
N GLY A 79 -16.28 8.63 9.15
CA GLY A 79 -15.78 7.63 10.09
C GLY A 79 -16.23 6.19 9.82
N ARG A 80 -17.34 6.02 9.09
CA ARG A 80 -17.79 4.69 8.64
C ARG A 80 -16.90 4.12 7.52
N THR A 81 -16.33 4.98 6.68
CA THR A 81 -15.52 4.59 5.54
C THR A 81 -14.04 4.64 5.88
N VAL A 82 -13.62 5.66 6.63
CA VAL A 82 -12.22 5.89 7.02
C VAL A 82 -12.18 6.14 8.54
N PRO A 83 -11.88 5.13 9.35
CA PRO A 83 -11.69 5.28 10.79
C PRO A 83 -10.54 6.25 11.09
N HIS A 84 -10.71 7.07 12.14
CA HIS A 84 -9.71 8.06 12.60
C HIS A 84 -9.41 9.21 11.61
N ALA A 85 -10.30 9.47 10.65
CA ALA A 85 -10.19 10.63 9.78
C ALA A 85 -10.58 11.91 10.53
N HIS A 86 -9.81 12.99 10.33
CA HIS A 86 -10.18 14.33 10.77
C HIS A 86 -10.83 15.08 9.60
N VAL A 87 -12.01 15.64 9.86
CA VAL A 87 -12.77 16.36 8.84
C VAL A 87 -12.75 17.85 9.18
N HIS A 88 -12.26 18.66 8.24
CA HIS A 88 -12.29 20.10 8.34
C HIS A 88 -13.22 20.69 7.29
N ILE A 89 -14.21 21.49 7.73
CA ILE A 89 -15.25 22.06 6.85
C ILE A 89 -15.15 23.57 6.88
N GLN A 90 -14.92 24.17 5.72
CA GLN A 90 -14.95 25.62 5.53
C GLN A 90 -16.20 25.99 4.74
N ARG A 91 -17.10 26.76 5.36
CA ARG A 91 -18.36 27.20 4.75
C ARG A 91 -18.33 28.71 4.49
N GLY A 92 -18.71 29.11 3.28
CA GLY A 92 -18.75 30.50 2.88
C GLY A 92 -19.97 31.31 3.41
N GLY A 93 -20.81 30.73 4.25
CA GLY A 93 -21.87 31.42 5.01
C GLY A 93 -23.09 31.88 4.23
N GLN A 94 -23.15 31.79 2.91
CA GLN A 94 -24.30 32.18 2.08
C GLN A 94 -24.72 31.05 1.14
N VAL A 95 -25.98 31.00 0.78
CA VAL A 95 -26.51 30.08 -0.24
C VAL A 95 -25.80 30.35 -1.57
N GLY A 96 -25.28 29.31 -2.20
CA GLY A 96 -24.47 29.41 -3.41
C GLY A 96 -22.98 29.67 -3.18
N ALA A 97 -22.55 29.91 -1.92
CA ALA A 97 -21.14 30.02 -1.57
C ALA A 97 -20.41 28.68 -1.65
N PRO A 98 -19.11 28.69 -1.90
CA PRO A 98 -18.33 27.46 -1.90
C PRO A 98 -18.24 26.85 -0.49
N VAL A 99 -18.41 25.54 -0.39
CA VAL A 99 -18.11 24.74 0.78
C VAL A 99 -16.93 23.86 0.44
N THR A 100 -15.85 23.96 1.19
CA THR A 100 -14.67 23.12 1.05
C THR A 100 -14.62 22.14 2.21
N VAL A 101 -14.54 20.86 1.90
CA VAL A 101 -14.35 19.79 2.87
C VAL A 101 -12.96 19.21 2.64
N GLU A 102 -12.19 19.16 3.70
CA GLU A 102 -10.88 18.53 3.74
C GLU A 102 -10.94 17.35 4.70
N VAL A 103 -10.54 16.18 4.23
CA VAL A 103 -10.42 14.96 5.02
C VAL A 103 -8.94 14.62 5.15
N ILE A 104 -8.46 14.59 6.38
CA ILE A 104 -7.07 14.29 6.72
C ILE A 104 -7.05 12.97 7.47
N VAL A 105 -6.25 12.03 6.98
CA VAL A 105 -6.03 10.74 7.62
C VAL A 105 -4.54 10.60 7.95
N HIS A 106 -4.25 10.37 9.21
CA HIS A 106 -2.93 9.99 9.68
C HIS A 106 -2.80 8.47 9.54
N GLU A 107 -2.20 8.03 8.45
CA GLU A 107 -1.80 6.64 8.30
C GLU A 107 -0.44 6.46 8.97
N SER A 108 -0.45 5.87 10.16
CA SER A 108 0.78 5.32 10.73
C SER A 108 1.23 4.17 9.83
N THR A 109 2.41 4.30 9.25
CA THR A 109 3.00 3.28 8.38
C THR A 109 3.30 2.03 9.22
N SER A 110 2.27 1.24 9.53
CA SER A 110 2.37 -0.02 10.26
C SER A 110 2.92 -1.13 9.36
N MET A 111 4.02 -0.85 8.67
CA MET A 111 4.70 -1.84 7.83
C MET A 111 5.72 -2.59 8.71
N PRO A 112 5.57 -3.90 8.90
CA PRO A 112 6.39 -4.64 9.86
C PRO A 112 7.89 -4.67 9.53
N ILE A 113 8.27 -4.43 8.28
CA ILE A 113 9.68 -4.51 7.84
C ILE A 113 10.23 -3.13 7.45
N ILE A 114 9.43 -2.26 6.84
CA ILE A 114 9.88 -1.02 6.23
C ILE A 114 9.35 0.22 6.99
N GLY A 115 8.36 0.03 7.89
CA GLY A 115 7.76 1.11 8.68
C GLY A 115 8.77 2.03 9.35
N PRO A 116 9.83 1.52 10.00
CA PRO A 116 10.84 2.38 10.62
C PRO A 116 11.69 3.18 9.64
N LEU A 117 11.69 2.84 8.36
CA LEU A 117 12.50 3.48 7.32
C LEU A 117 11.72 4.55 6.51
N ILE A 118 10.39 4.51 6.57
CA ILE A 118 9.51 5.40 5.81
C ILE A 118 8.76 6.29 6.79
N PRO A 119 8.83 7.62 6.66
CA PRO A 119 8.08 8.54 7.52
C PRO A 119 6.57 8.33 7.33
N ASP A 120 5.80 8.63 8.38
CA ASP A 120 4.35 8.61 8.35
C ASP A 120 3.81 9.50 7.24
N PHE A 121 2.85 9.01 6.48
CA PHE A 121 2.21 9.75 5.41
C PHE A 121 0.88 10.34 5.89
N ASN A 122 0.70 11.63 5.64
CA ASN A 122 -0.59 12.27 5.77
C ASN A 122 -1.32 12.17 4.43
N LEU A 123 -2.39 11.40 4.38
CA LEU A 123 -3.30 11.43 3.25
C LEU A 123 -4.30 12.55 3.49
N SER A 124 -4.24 13.60 2.69
CA SER A 124 -5.23 14.65 2.67
C SER A 124 -5.90 14.75 1.30
N GLU A 125 -7.20 14.90 1.30
CA GLU A 125 -7.99 15.20 0.10
C GLU A 125 -8.95 16.33 0.44
N HIS A 126 -9.13 17.25 -0.51
CA HIS A 126 -10.06 18.35 -0.39
C HIS A 126 -10.99 18.41 -1.60
N LEU A 127 -12.22 18.75 -1.35
CA LEU A 127 -13.22 18.93 -2.38
C LEU A 127 -14.06 20.16 -2.07
N THR A 128 -14.27 20.99 -3.09
CA THR A 128 -15.12 22.19 -2.99
C THR A 128 -16.40 21.99 -3.81
N MET A 129 -17.53 22.17 -3.16
CA MET A 129 -18.87 22.16 -3.77
C MET A 129 -19.60 23.47 -3.49
N ARG A 130 -20.67 23.76 -4.24
CA ARG A 130 -21.56 24.90 -3.94
C ARG A 130 -22.61 24.48 -2.93
N THR A 131 -22.91 25.39 -2.00
CA THR A 131 -24.04 25.21 -1.07
C THR A 131 -25.35 25.31 -1.85
N GLU A 132 -26.20 24.29 -1.72
CA GLU A 132 -27.50 24.22 -2.39
C GLU A 132 -28.65 24.76 -1.51
N ARG A 133 -28.39 24.96 -0.20
CA ARG A 133 -29.36 25.51 0.80
C ARG A 133 -28.71 26.45 1.77
#